data_f340cee204d2137fc9eb095a689eefc4
#
_entry.id   f340cee204d2137fc9eb095a689eefc4
#
_cell.length_a   1.000
_cell.length_b   1.000
_cell.length_c   1.000
_cell.angle_alpha   90.00
_cell.angle_beta   90.00
_cell.angle_gamma   90.00
#
_symmetry.space_group_name_H-M   'P 1'
#
loop_
_entity.id
_entity.type
_entity.pdbx_description
1 polymer ?
#
loop_
_entity_poly.entity_id
_entity_poly.type
_entity_poly.pdbx_seq_one_letter_code
_entity_poly.pdbx_strand_id
1 'polypeptide(L)'
;MFVDLHIHSCLSPCADDDMTPANICGMAHIKGLDAIAVTDHNTARNLPYVKEAADYYHLILLPGMEVTTREEVHLLGYFPTVDDALEAGEVFSSHLPKMPNRPKFFGNQYIMNTDDEIMGEEMRMLIGATDLDLTECTEIIRKRGGVAVPAHINRGSNGLLVNLGLMPEEPVFPVVEVARHMDIHPSIVKNRTVLYSSDAHQLGSIMEAEFDFQVERFSLGGLFDTIKGGMV
;
A
#
# COMPACT_ATOMS: atom_id res chain seq x y z
N MET A 1 -4.37 17.87 3.50
CA MET A 1 -3.12 17.16 3.15
C MET A 1 -3.36 16.41 1.85
N PHE A 2 -2.64 16.75 0.79
CA PHE A 2 -2.72 16.03 -0.48
C PHE A 2 -1.92 14.72 -0.37
N VAL A 3 -2.59 13.60 -0.60
CA VAL A 3 -2.00 12.29 -0.33
C VAL A 3 -2.22 11.32 -1.50
N ASP A 4 -1.25 10.42 -1.69
CA ASP A 4 -1.41 9.18 -2.47
C ASP A 4 -0.86 8.03 -1.64
N LEU A 5 -1.75 7.21 -1.12
CA LEU A 5 -1.41 6.20 -0.10
C LEU A 5 -1.36 4.76 -0.65
N HIS A 6 -1.32 4.63 -1.99
CA HIS A 6 -1.20 3.33 -2.64
C HIS A 6 -0.37 3.47 -3.93
N ILE A 7 0.93 3.20 -3.81
CA ILE A 7 1.92 3.29 -4.88
C ILE A 7 2.80 2.04 -4.82
N HIS A 8 3.09 1.43 -5.97
CA HIS A 8 4.02 0.31 -6.07
C HIS A 8 5.38 0.76 -6.56
N SER A 9 6.44 0.24 -5.95
CA SER A 9 7.81 0.44 -6.42
C SER A 9 8.24 -0.67 -7.39
N CYS A 10 9.45 -0.53 -7.96
CA CYS A 10 10.11 -1.56 -8.77
C CYS A 10 10.34 -2.91 -8.05
N LEU A 11 9.97 -3.01 -6.78
CA LEU A 11 9.97 -4.27 -6.02
C LEU A 11 8.69 -5.08 -6.27
N SER A 12 7.60 -4.43 -6.64
CA SER A 12 6.38 -5.10 -7.08
C SER A 12 6.52 -5.51 -8.55
N PRO A 13 6.38 -6.79 -8.92
CA PRO A 13 6.69 -7.25 -10.27
C PRO A 13 5.74 -6.71 -11.35
N CYS A 14 4.61 -6.16 -10.96
CA CYS A 14 3.64 -5.51 -11.84
C CYS A 14 3.93 -4.02 -12.08
N ALA A 15 4.87 -3.43 -11.34
CA ALA A 15 5.29 -2.04 -11.54
C ALA A 15 6.44 -1.93 -12.54
N ASP A 16 6.55 -0.77 -13.18
CA ASP A 16 7.66 -0.48 -14.08
C ASP A 16 9.00 -0.39 -13.31
N ASP A 17 10.10 -0.77 -13.94
CA ASP A 17 11.43 -0.76 -13.32
C ASP A 17 11.91 0.65 -12.93
N ASP A 18 11.33 1.70 -13.53
CA ASP A 18 11.62 3.11 -13.19
C ASP A 18 10.84 3.63 -11.97
N MET A 19 9.98 2.81 -11.38
CA MET A 19 9.34 3.10 -10.09
C MET A 19 10.33 2.93 -8.93
N THR A 20 11.47 3.61 -9.03
CA THR A 20 12.50 3.60 -7.99
C THR A 20 12.11 4.49 -6.80
N PRO A 21 12.66 4.27 -5.60
CA PRO A 21 12.42 5.14 -4.45
C PRO A 21 12.61 6.64 -4.74
N ALA A 22 13.69 7.00 -5.44
CA ALA A 22 14.00 8.38 -5.81
C ALA A 22 12.98 8.95 -6.81
N ASN A 23 12.64 8.19 -7.85
CA ASN A 23 11.71 8.63 -8.89
C ASN A 23 10.28 8.78 -8.35
N ILE A 24 9.80 7.87 -7.51
CA ILE A 24 8.49 7.97 -6.86
C ILE A 24 8.40 9.25 -6.04
N CYS A 25 9.38 9.48 -5.15
CA CYS A 25 9.38 10.67 -4.29
C CYS A 25 9.55 11.97 -5.10
N GLY A 26 10.42 11.96 -6.12
CA GLY A 26 10.58 13.09 -7.04
C GLY A 26 9.30 13.42 -7.78
N MET A 27 8.59 12.41 -8.30
CA MET A 27 7.32 12.60 -9.00
C MET A 27 6.21 13.08 -8.06
N ALA A 28 6.10 12.50 -6.85
CA ALA A 28 5.16 12.94 -5.84
C ALA A 28 5.36 14.41 -5.45
N HIS A 29 6.63 14.84 -5.30
CA HIS A 29 6.98 16.22 -5.04
C HIS A 29 6.57 17.16 -6.21
N ILE A 30 6.87 16.77 -7.46
CA ILE A 30 6.47 17.55 -8.65
C ILE A 30 4.96 17.69 -8.75
N LYS A 31 4.20 16.65 -8.39
CA LYS A 31 2.74 16.64 -8.39
C LYS A 31 2.11 17.35 -7.19
N GLY A 32 2.92 17.87 -6.27
CA GLY A 32 2.46 18.67 -5.12
C GLY A 32 1.82 17.86 -4.02
N LEU A 33 2.17 16.58 -3.88
CA LEU A 33 1.71 15.75 -2.76
C LEU A 33 2.45 16.14 -1.47
N ASP A 34 1.76 16.02 -0.35
CA ASP A 34 2.30 16.23 1.00
C ASP A 34 2.75 14.91 1.65
N ALA A 35 2.03 13.83 1.34
CA ALA A 35 2.30 12.51 1.90
C ALA A 35 2.07 11.41 0.87
N ILE A 36 2.88 10.36 0.98
CA ILE A 36 2.76 9.14 0.16
C ILE A 36 2.84 7.89 1.03
N ALA A 37 2.30 6.78 0.53
CA ALA A 37 2.67 5.45 1.00
C ALA A 37 3.09 4.61 -0.21
N VAL A 38 4.27 3.97 -0.10
CA VAL A 38 4.70 2.92 -1.02
C VAL A 38 4.33 1.59 -0.40
N THR A 39 3.52 0.82 -1.14
CA THR A 39 2.79 -0.34 -0.62
C THR A 39 3.02 -1.56 -1.49
N ASP A 40 4.28 -1.97 -1.64
CA ASP A 40 4.65 -3.14 -2.44
C ASP A 40 3.94 -4.42 -1.99
N HIS A 41 3.72 -5.34 -2.93
CA HIS A 41 3.04 -6.60 -2.65
C HIS A 41 3.80 -7.45 -1.63
N ASN A 42 3.14 -7.75 -0.50
CA ASN A 42 3.58 -8.68 0.55
C ASN A 42 4.99 -8.41 1.14
N THR A 43 5.52 -7.21 0.96
CA THR A 43 6.86 -6.83 1.43
C THR A 43 6.97 -5.32 1.70
N ALA A 44 7.97 -4.94 2.50
CA ALA A 44 8.30 -3.53 2.80
C ALA A 44 9.78 -3.20 2.51
N ARG A 45 10.50 -4.05 1.77
CA ARG A 45 11.97 -3.98 1.68
C ARG A 45 12.51 -2.71 1.02
N ASN A 46 11.72 -2.03 0.17
CA ASN A 46 12.14 -0.72 -0.38
C ASN A 46 11.84 0.46 0.55
N LEU A 47 11.05 0.29 1.62
CA LEU A 47 10.68 1.40 2.50
C LEU A 47 11.85 2.15 3.14
N PRO A 48 12.98 1.52 3.53
CA PRO A 48 14.14 2.28 4.04
C PRO A 48 14.66 3.31 3.03
N TYR A 49 14.75 2.95 1.76
CA TYR A 49 15.20 3.83 0.68
C TYR A 49 14.13 4.85 0.28
N VAL A 50 12.85 4.44 0.29
CA VAL A 50 11.73 5.39 0.11
C VAL A 50 11.72 6.43 1.23
N LYS A 51 12.01 6.04 2.48
CA LYS A 51 12.08 6.97 3.61
C LYS A 51 13.19 8.00 3.41
N GLU A 52 14.37 7.56 2.98
CA GLU A 52 15.51 8.43 2.68
C GLU A 52 15.15 9.42 1.56
N ALA A 53 14.57 8.95 0.46
CA ALA A 53 14.13 9.80 -0.63
C ALA A 53 13.01 10.77 -0.21
N ALA A 54 12.02 10.30 0.57
CA ALA A 54 10.93 11.14 1.08
C ALA A 54 11.45 12.27 1.97
N ASP A 55 12.44 12.00 2.82
CA ASP A 55 13.08 13.02 3.65
C ASP A 55 13.78 14.10 2.79
N TYR A 56 14.47 13.68 1.73
CA TYR A 56 15.11 14.61 0.79
C TYR A 56 14.10 15.54 0.10
N TYR A 57 12.95 15.01 -0.32
CA TYR A 57 11.88 15.79 -0.98
C TYR A 57 10.90 16.43 0.00
N HIS A 58 11.12 16.33 1.32
CA HIS A 58 10.24 16.83 2.39
C HIS A 58 8.80 16.28 2.33
N LEU A 59 8.67 15.03 1.90
CA LEU A 59 7.40 14.31 1.90
C LEU A 59 7.21 13.56 3.22
N ILE A 60 5.97 13.45 3.65
CA ILE A 60 5.59 12.53 4.73
C ILE A 60 5.46 11.13 4.13
N LEU A 61 6.28 10.18 4.57
CA LEU A 61 6.10 8.77 4.25
C LEU A 61 5.22 8.10 5.30
N LEU A 62 4.10 7.54 4.89
CA LEU A 62 3.32 6.58 5.68
C LEU A 62 3.83 5.18 5.34
N PRO A 63 4.55 4.48 6.25
CA PRO A 63 5.05 3.15 5.98
C PRO A 63 3.90 2.16 5.71
N GLY A 64 3.97 1.41 4.62
CA GLY A 64 2.89 0.50 4.24
C GLY A 64 3.33 -0.67 3.37
N MET A 65 2.39 -1.57 3.12
CA MET A 65 2.47 -2.64 2.13
C MET A 65 1.08 -3.06 1.70
N GLU A 66 0.95 -3.70 0.54
CA GLU A 66 -0.29 -4.34 0.11
C GLU A 66 -0.17 -5.85 0.23
N VAL A 67 -0.99 -6.45 1.09
CA VAL A 67 -1.01 -7.90 1.31
C VAL A 67 -2.10 -8.53 0.46
N THR A 68 -1.80 -9.64 -0.20
CA THR A 68 -2.81 -10.48 -0.86
C THR A 68 -3.22 -11.62 0.06
N THR A 69 -4.47 -11.63 0.52
CA THR A 69 -5.01 -12.66 1.39
C THR A 69 -5.27 -13.98 0.64
N ARG A 70 -5.54 -15.07 1.36
CA ARG A 70 -5.92 -16.36 0.77
C ARG A 70 -7.16 -16.29 -0.12
N GLU A 71 -8.07 -15.38 0.18
CA GLU A 71 -9.27 -15.10 -0.63
C GLU A 71 -8.97 -14.22 -1.85
N GLU A 72 -7.68 -13.92 -2.10
CA GLU A 72 -7.23 -13.02 -3.16
C GLU A 72 -7.78 -11.58 -2.99
N VAL A 73 -8.05 -11.15 -1.75
CA VAL A 73 -8.38 -9.76 -1.43
C VAL A 73 -7.09 -9.00 -1.16
N HIS A 74 -6.95 -7.81 -1.75
CA HIS A 74 -5.87 -6.90 -1.43
C HIS A 74 -6.18 -6.09 -0.17
N LEU A 75 -5.23 -6.06 0.75
CA LEU A 75 -5.33 -5.39 2.04
C LEU A 75 -4.11 -4.52 2.28
N LEU A 76 -4.30 -3.20 2.34
CA LEU A 76 -3.25 -2.27 2.73
C LEU A 76 -2.99 -2.38 4.22
N GLY A 77 -1.73 -2.58 4.59
CA GLY A 77 -1.25 -2.46 5.95
C GLY A 77 -0.45 -1.18 6.10
N TYR A 78 -0.90 -0.25 6.94
CA TYR A 78 -0.13 0.95 7.28
C TYR A 78 0.44 0.82 8.68
N PHE A 79 1.67 1.27 8.90
CA PHE A 79 2.40 1.05 10.13
C PHE A 79 2.93 2.35 10.74
N PRO A 80 3.15 2.40 12.07
CA PRO A 80 3.70 3.58 12.73
C PRO A 80 5.13 3.91 12.29
N THR A 81 5.93 2.87 12.01
CA THR A 81 7.35 2.99 11.63
C THR A 81 7.70 2.08 10.46
N VAL A 82 8.81 2.38 9.79
CA VAL A 82 9.38 1.51 8.75
C VAL A 82 9.76 0.14 9.33
N ASP A 83 10.28 0.10 10.55
CA ASP A 83 10.67 -1.17 11.20
C ASP A 83 9.45 -2.08 11.44
N ASP A 84 8.32 -1.53 11.90
CA ASP A 84 7.08 -2.29 12.07
C ASP A 84 6.58 -2.87 10.74
N ALA A 85 6.71 -2.09 9.64
CA ALA A 85 6.36 -2.55 8.30
C ALA A 85 7.30 -3.66 7.81
N LEU A 86 8.61 -3.52 8.03
CA LEU A 86 9.60 -4.55 7.69
C LEU A 86 9.34 -5.86 8.43
N GLU A 87 9.10 -5.80 9.76
CA GLU A 87 8.76 -6.98 10.55
C GLU A 87 7.47 -7.67 10.06
N ALA A 88 6.45 -6.88 9.69
CA ALA A 88 5.25 -7.42 9.09
C ALA A 88 5.53 -8.09 7.75
N GLY A 89 6.32 -7.45 6.88
CA GLY A 89 6.70 -7.96 5.58
C GLY A 89 7.42 -9.30 5.63
N GLU A 90 8.32 -9.51 6.62
CA GLU A 90 8.97 -10.81 6.83
C GLU A 90 7.95 -11.91 7.18
N VAL A 91 6.92 -11.58 7.98
CA VAL A 91 5.85 -12.55 8.28
C VAL A 91 5.05 -12.87 7.03
N PHE A 92 4.53 -11.88 6.31
CA PHE A 92 3.75 -12.13 5.09
C PHE A 92 4.55 -12.86 4.02
N SER A 93 5.81 -12.45 3.80
CA SER A 93 6.70 -13.16 2.90
C SER A 93 6.88 -14.64 3.27
N SER A 94 6.90 -15.00 4.56
CA SER A 94 7.01 -16.40 5.00
C SER A 94 5.78 -17.25 4.65
N HIS A 95 4.62 -16.59 4.49
CA HIS A 95 3.32 -17.20 4.15
C HIS A 95 3.04 -17.22 2.63
N LEU A 96 3.94 -16.68 1.81
CA LEU A 96 3.84 -16.79 0.35
C LEU A 96 4.20 -18.20 -0.12
N PRO A 97 3.61 -18.66 -1.24
CA PRO A 97 4.04 -19.90 -1.89
C PRO A 97 5.55 -19.90 -2.18
N LYS A 98 6.20 -21.04 -2.00
CA LYS A 98 7.63 -21.21 -2.32
C LYS A 98 7.84 -21.29 -3.84
N MET A 99 7.39 -20.27 -4.55
CA MET A 99 7.48 -20.18 -6.00
C MET A 99 8.47 -19.06 -6.37
N PRO A 100 9.47 -19.34 -7.23
CA PRO A 100 10.39 -18.32 -7.70
C PRO A 100 9.66 -17.34 -8.62
N ASN A 101 10.06 -16.07 -8.55
CA ASN A 101 9.65 -15.10 -9.55
C ASN A 101 10.14 -15.53 -10.94
N ARG A 102 9.41 -15.13 -11.96
CA ARG A 102 9.76 -15.31 -13.38
C ARG A 102 9.73 -13.97 -14.08
N PRO A 103 10.83 -13.19 -14.06
CA PRO A 103 10.83 -11.80 -14.53
C PRO A 103 10.31 -11.61 -15.95
N LYS A 104 10.53 -12.57 -16.84
CA LYS A 104 10.02 -12.53 -18.23
C LYS A 104 8.48 -12.56 -18.33
N PHE A 105 7.77 -13.00 -17.27
CA PHE A 105 6.31 -13.12 -17.25
C PHE A 105 5.66 -12.15 -16.29
N PHE A 106 6.29 -11.87 -15.15
CA PHE A 106 5.70 -11.10 -14.07
C PHE A 106 6.36 -9.74 -13.85
N GLY A 107 7.58 -9.53 -14.37
CA GLY A 107 8.41 -8.36 -14.11
C GLY A 107 9.49 -8.62 -13.08
N ASN A 108 10.36 -7.62 -12.91
CA ASN A 108 11.46 -7.67 -11.94
C ASN A 108 10.95 -7.36 -10.53
N GLN A 109 11.76 -7.67 -9.53
CA GLN A 109 11.47 -7.41 -8.10
C GLN A 109 12.72 -6.83 -7.45
N TYR A 110 13.08 -5.58 -7.83
CA TYR A 110 14.32 -4.95 -7.43
C TYR A 110 14.20 -4.22 -6.09
N ILE A 111 15.20 -4.47 -5.21
CA ILE A 111 15.48 -3.63 -4.07
C ILE A 111 16.49 -2.59 -4.55
N MET A 112 16.12 -1.31 -4.50
CA MET A 112 16.93 -0.21 -5.05
C MET A 112 17.17 0.88 -4.01
N ASN A 113 18.40 1.43 -4.03
CA ASN A 113 18.73 2.58 -3.20
C ASN A 113 18.28 3.92 -3.86
N THR A 114 18.59 5.03 -3.19
CA THR A 114 18.25 6.39 -3.66
C THR A 114 19.10 6.89 -4.84
N ASP A 115 20.16 6.20 -5.18
CA ASP A 115 21.02 6.46 -6.35
C ASP A 115 20.64 5.59 -7.56
N ASP A 116 19.47 4.93 -7.52
CA ASP A 116 18.96 4.00 -8.53
C ASP A 116 19.87 2.78 -8.76
N GLU A 117 20.64 2.38 -7.76
CA GLU A 117 21.46 1.17 -7.80
C GLU A 117 20.68 -0.03 -7.26
N ILE A 118 20.78 -1.17 -7.93
CA ILE A 118 20.17 -2.42 -7.49
C ILE A 118 20.95 -2.99 -6.30
N MET A 119 20.36 -2.97 -5.12
CA MET A 119 20.93 -3.51 -3.88
C MET A 119 20.62 -5.00 -3.70
N GLY A 120 19.61 -5.48 -4.40
CA GLY A 120 19.19 -6.88 -4.38
C GLY A 120 17.97 -7.15 -5.24
N GLU A 121 17.57 -8.40 -5.29
CA GLU A 121 16.37 -8.86 -5.98
C GLU A 121 15.61 -9.84 -5.10
N GLU A 122 14.28 -9.67 -4.99
CA GLU A 122 13.47 -10.66 -4.29
C GLU A 122 13.17 -11.83 -5.23
N MET A 123 13.67 -13.00 -4.85
CA MET A 123 13.59 -14.21 -5.68
C MET A 123 12.25 -14.93 -5.56
N ARG A 124 11.51 -14.71 -4.47
CA ARG A 124 10.17 -15.27 -4.27
C ARG A 124 9.14 -14.40 -5.00
N MET A 125 8.19 -15.01 -5.67
CA MET A 125 7.12 -14.29 -6.35
C MET A 125 6.24 -13.55 -5.32
N LEU A 126 6.29 -12.22 -5.34
CA LEU A 126 5.61 -11.36 -4.37
C LEU A 126 4.12 -11.17 -4.68
N ILE A 127 3.72 -11.21 -5.94
CA ILE A 127 2.33 -10.95 -6.36
C ILE A 127 1.34 -12.08 -5.99
N GLY A 128 1.84 -13.20 -5.44
CA GLY A 128 0.99 -14.34 -5.05
C GLY A 128 0.17 -14.08 -3.79
N ALA A 129 -0.94 -14.79 -3.64
CA ALA A 129 -1.71 -14.81 -2.41
C ALA A 129 -0.94 -15.55 -1.29
N THR A 130 -1.01 -15.01 -0.08
CA THR A 130 -0.57 -15.71 1.13
C THR A 130 -1.53 -16.86 1.46
N ASP A 131 -1.15 -17.76 2.35
CA ASP A 131 -2.03 -18.79 2.90
C ASP A 131 -2.85 -18.29 4.12
N LEU A 132 -2.77 -17.00 4.42
CA LEU A 132 -3.49 -16.32 5.51
C LEU A 132 -4.81 -15.73 5.01
N ASP A 133 -5.89 -15.91 5.79
CA ASP A 133 -7.15 -15.27 5.47
C ASP A 133 -7.20 -13.78 5.86
N LEU A 134 -8.28 -13.10 5.47
CA LEU A 134 -8.47 -11.67 5.71
C LEU A 134 -8.37 -11.31 7.20
N THR A 135 -8.89 -12.17 8.08
CA THR A 135 -8.84 -11.95 9.54
C THR A 135 -7.42 -12.10 10.06
N GLU A 136 -6.73 -13.17 9.68
CA GLU A 136 -5.34 -13.43 10.06
C GLU A 136 -4.41 -12.31 9.57
N CYS A 137 -4.56 -11.86 8.32
CA CYS A 137 -3.80 -10.72 7.79
C CYS A 137 -4.07 -9.44 8.61
N THR A 138 -5.33 -9.14 8.89
CA THR A 138 -5.73 -7.98 9.71
C THR A 138 -5.12 -8.03 11.10
N GLU A 139 -5.13 -9.20 11.74
CA GLU A 139 -4.54 -9.38 13.08
C GLU A 139 -3.02 -9.19 13.08
N ILE A 140 -2.31 -9.70 12.07
CA ILE A 140 -0.86 -9.52 11.95
C ILE A 140 -0.50 -8.04 11.85
N ILE A 141 -1.23 -7.26 11.04
CA ILE A 141 -1.05 -5.82 10.90
C ILE A 141 -1.32 -5.13 12.24
N ARG A 142 -2.47 -5.41 12.88
CA ARG A 142 -2.88 -4.77 14.14
C ARG A 142 -1.94 -5.09 15.31
N LYS A 143 -1.41 -6.31 15.39
CA LYS A 143 -0.44 -6.72 16.42
C LYS A 143 0.86 -5.93 16.38
N ARG A 144 1.19 -5.30 15.23
CA ARG A 144 2.33 -4.39 15.06
C ARG A 144 1.95 -2.91 15.15
N GLY A 145 0.79 -2.63 15.76
CA GLY A 145 0.28 -1.26 15.91
C GLY A 145 -0.28 -0.67 14.61
N GLY A 146 -0.27 -1.43 13.53
CA GLY A 146 -0.72 -0.99 12.20
C GLY A 146 -2.24 -0.92 12.05
N VAL A 147 -2.64 -0.37 10.90
CA VAL A 147 -4.05 -0.26 10.46
C VAL A 147 -4.22 -1.03 9.17
N ALA A 148 -5.21 -1.91 9.12
CA ALA A 148 -5.58 -2.66 7.93
C ALA A 148 -6.72 -1.94 7.20
N VAL A 149 -6.53 -1.68 5.91
CA VAL A 149 -7.47 -0.98 5.03
C VAL A 149 -7.70 -1.83 3.77
N PRO A 150 -8.91 -2.34 3.52
CA PRO A 150 -9.18 -3.04 2.27
C PRO A 150 -8.93 -2.13 1.07
N ALA A 151 -8.08 -2.59 0.14
CA ALA A 151 -7.70 -1.87 -1.06
C ALA A 151 -8.81 -1.90 -2.11
N HIS A 152 -8.98 -0.81 -2.86
CA HIS A 152 -9.86 -0.69 -4.04
C HIS A 152 -11.07 -1.66 -4.00
N ILE A 153 -11.88 -1.60 -2.90
CA ILE A 153 -12.92 -2.60 -2.57
C ILE A 153 -13.94 -2.85 -3.67
N ASN A 154 -14.15 -1.91 -4.57
CA ASN A 154 -15.08 -1.94 -5.70
C ASN A 154 -14.45 -2.42 -7.01
N ARG A 155 -13.16 -2.78 -7.03
CA ARG A 155 -12.45 -3.27 -8.22
C ARG A 155 -12.88 -4.70 -8.58
N GLY A 156 -12.84 -5.04 -9.89
CA GLY A 156 -13.26 -6.34 -10.41
C GLY A 156 -12.31 -7.50 -10.07
N SER A 157 -11.02 -7.21 -9.84
CA SER A 157 -10.02 -8.21 -9.39
C SER A 157 -9.42 -7.75 -8.07
N ASN A 158 -9.21 -8.70 -7.15
CA ASN A 158 -8.62 -8.50 -5.82
C ASN A 158 -9.39 -7.48 -4.94
N GLY A 159 -10.52 -6.96 -5.41
CA GLY A 159 -11.41 -6.12 -4.62
C GLY A 159 -12.25 -6.95 -3.64
N LEU A 160 -12.35 -6.47 -2.40
CA LEU A 160 -13.05 -7.20 -1.33
C LEU A 160 -14.49 -7.56 -1.69
N LEU A 161 -15.24 -6.63 -2.30
CA LEU A 161 -16.66 -6.85 -2.63
C LEU A 161 -16.87 -7.89 -3.72
N VAL A 162 -15.93 -8.02 -4.66
CA VAL A 162 -16.02 -9.02 -5.73
C VAL A 162 -15.62 -10.39 -5.21
N ASN A 163 -14.53 -10.46 -4.46
CA ASN A 163 -13.99 -11.72 -4.00
C ASN A 163 -14.82 -12.34 -2.86
N LEU A 164 -15.37 -11.52 -1.95
CA LEU A 164 -16.21 -12.00 -0.83
C LEU A 164 -17.72 -11.87 -1.09
N GLY A 165 -18.14 -11.07 -2.08
CA GLY A 165 -19.54 -10.81 -2.38
C GLY A 165 -20.23 -9.79 -1.46
N LEU A 166 -19.63 -9.44 -0.33
CA LEU A 166 -20.16 -8.49 0.65
C LEU A 166 -19.04 -7.91 1.52
N MET A 167 -19.33 -6.79 2.20
CA MET A 167 -18.47 -6.27 3.25
C MET A 167 -18.64 -7.12 4.51
N PRO A 168 -17.57 -7.72 5.08
CA PRO A 168 -17.67 -8.52 6.29
C PRO A 168 -18.06 -7.67 7.50
N GLU A 169 -18.75 -8.28 8.46
CA GLU A 169 -19.05 -7.65 9.75
C GLU A 169 -17.79 -7.62 10.64
N GLU A 170 -16.98 -8.66 10.55
CA GLU A 170 -15.68 -8.80 11.21
C GLU A 170 -14.64 -9.33 10.20
N PRO A 171 -13.41 -8.83 10.22
CA PRO A 171 -12.93 -7.71 11.02
C PRO A 171 -13.56 -6.36 10.58
N VAL A 172 -13.79 -5.46 11.54
CA VAL A 172 -14.33 -4.12 11.25
C VAL A 172 -13.28 -3.29 10.53
N PHE A 173 -13.68 -2.66 9.42
CA PHE A 173 -12.87 -1.74 8.64
C PHE A 173 -13.51 -0.33 8.65
N PRO A 174 -13.05 0.58 9.53
CA PRO A 174 -13.58 1.95 9.58
C PRO A 174 -13.11 2.80 8.39
N VAL A 175 -12.03 2.38 7.74
CA VAL A 175 -11.47 3.01 6.54
C VAL A 175 -11.44 1.99 5.41
N VAL A 176 -11.74 2.41 4.20
CA VAL A 176 -11.67 1.59 2.99
C VAL A 176 -11.11 2.43 1.84
N GLU A 177 -10.39 1.78 0.94
CA GLU A 177 -10.00 2.43 -0.30
C GLU A 177 -11.00 2.11 -1.40
N VAL A 178 -11.33 3.12 -2.22
CA VAL A 178 -12.27 3.03 -3.33
C VAL A 178 -11.58 3.46 -4.63
N ALA A 179 -11.64 2.63 -5.65
CA ALA A 179 -11.18 2.98 -6.99
C ALA A 179 -12.08 4.05 -7.61
N ARG A 180 -11.52 5.24 -7.92
CA ARG A 180 -12.25 6.47 -8.32
C ARG A 180 -13.15 6.33 -9.55
N HIS A 181 -12.77 5.45 -10.47
CA HIS A 181 -13.43 5.33 -11.78
C HIS A 181 -14.44 4.18 -11.84
N MET A 182 -14.78 3.61 -10.67
CA MET A 182 -15.70 2.47 -10.57
C MET A 182 -16.81 2.79 -9.57
N ASP A 183 -18.03 2.39 -9.93
CA ASP A 183 -19.19 2.62 -9.09
C ASP A 183 -19.10 1.84 -7.76
N ILE A 184 -19.64 2.45 -6.72
CA ILE A 184 -19.84 1.82 -5.41
C ILE A 184 -21.18 2.22 -4.83
N HIS A 185 -21.90 1.26 -4.25
CA HIS A 185 -23.18 1.58 -3.62
C HIS A 185 -22.96 2.42 -2.34
N PRO A 186 -23.62 3.58 -2.18
CA PRO A 186 -23.37 4.50 -1.07
C PRO A 186 -23.52 3.88 0.33
N SER A 187 -24.37 2.87 0.50
CA SER A 187 -24.54 2.21 1.79
C SER A 187 -23.29 1.50 2.30
N ILE A 188 -22.39 1.09 1.40
CA ILE A 188 -21.16 0.37 1.76
C ILE A 188 -20.18 1.33 2.43
N VAL A 189 -20.13 2.57 2.00
CA VAL A 189 -19.17 3.59 2.49
C VAL A 189 -19.78 4.56 3.51
N LYS A 190 -21.10 4.49 3.78
CA LYS A 190 -21.86 5.47 4.56
C LYS A 190 -21.26 5.82 5.93
N ASN A 191 -20.65 4.86 6.60
CA ASN A 191 -20.09 5.03 7.95
C ASN A 191 -18.59 4.71 7.96
N ARG A 192 -17.90 4.99 6.86
CA ARG A 192 -16.47 4.72 6.70
C ARG A 192 -15.76 5.93 6.13
N THR A 193 -14.54 6.12 6.55
CA THR A 193 -13.63 7.02 5.85
C THR A 193 -13.22 6.38 4.53
N VAL A 194 -13.30 7.14 3.45
CA VAL A 194 -12.93 6.67 2.12
C VAL A 194 -11.58 7.25 1.74
N LEU A 195 -10.62 6.38 1.43
CA LEU A 195 -9.38 6.74 0.78
C LEU A 195 -9.55 6.64 -0.74
N TYR A 196 -8.93 7.58 -1.44
CA TYR A 196 -8.73 7.53 -2.87
C TYR A 196 -7.24 7.61 -3.13
N SER A 197 -6.69 6.59 -3.75
CA SER A 197 -5.28 6.51 -4.12
C SER A 197 -5.15 6.10 -5.59
N SER A 198 -3.95 6.17 -6.11
CA SER A 198 -3.71 5.87 -7.52
C SER A 198 -3.60 4.38 -7.83
N ASP A 199 -3.09 3.60 -6.91
CA ASP A 199 -2.59 2.24 -7.18
C ASP A 199 -1.56 2.28 -8.34
N ALA A 200 -0.63 3.27 -8.25
CA ALA A 200 0.29 3.58 -9.33
C ALA A 200 1.36 2.51 -9.49
N HIS A 201 1.50 2.03 -10.73
CA HIS A 201 2.52 1.11 -11.19
C HIS A 201 3.48 1.77 -12.20
N GLN A 202 3.23 3.04 -12.52
CA GLN A 202 4.02 3.89 -13.42
C GLN A 202 4.08 5.29 -12.86
N LEU A 203 5.20 6.00 -13.05
CA LEU A 203 5.40 7.36 -12.51
C LEU A 203 4.30 8.33 -12.90
N GLY A 204 3.85 8.27 -14.15
CA GLY A 204 2.78 9.13 -14.65
C GLY A 204 1.43 8.91 -13.96
N SER A 205 1.19 7.72 -13.39
CA SER A 205 -0.06 7.34 -12.73
C SER A 205 -0.15 7.79 -11.28
N ILE A 206 0.95 8.20 -10.63
CA ILE A 206 0.93 8.80 -9.28
C ILE A 206 -0.06 9.97 -9.28
N MET A 207 -0.88 10.08 -8.24
CA MET A 207 -1.97 11.05 -8.16
C MET A 207 -1.49 12.50 -8.21
N GLU A 208 -2.26 13.36 -8.87
CA GLU A 208 -2.10 14.81 -8.74
C GLU A 208 -2.64 15.27 -7.36
N ALA A 209 -2.26 16.48 -6.91
CA ALA A 209 -2.74 17.07 -5.66
C ALA A 209 -4.23 17.46 -5.74
N GLU A 210 -5.10 16.46 -5.95
CA GLU A 210 -6.53 16.64 -6.15
C GLU A 210 -7.36 16.12 -4.96
N PHE A 211 -6.82 15.17 -4.20
CA PHE A 211 -7.50 14.58 -3.06
C PHE A 211 -6.94 15.15 -1.76
N ASP A 212 -7.66 16.11 -1.17
CA ASP A 212 -7.32 16.72 0.11
C ASP A 212 -7.87 15.87 1.27
N PHE A 213 -7.02 15.00 1.81
CA PHE A 213 -7.36 14.17 2.97
C PHE A 213 -7.30 15.00 4.25
N GLN A 214 -8.42 15.08 4.95
CA GLN A 214 -8.53 15.89 6.16
C GLN A 214 -7.81 15.23 7.33
N VAL A 215 -6.87 15.91 7.94
CA VAL A 215 -6.12 15.44 9.11
C VAL A 215 -6.14 16.50 10.20
N GLU A 216 -6.21 16.09 11.47
CA GLU A 216 -6.17 17.05 12.59
C GLU A 216 -4.79 17.73 12.73
N ARG A 217 -3.72 17.02 12.38
CA ARG A 217 -2.35 17.54 12.46
C ARG A 217 -1.60 17.22 11.17
N PHE A 218 -0.93 18.20 10.61
CA PHE A 218 -0.11 18.05 9.41
C PHE A 218 1.22 17.34 9.77
N SER A 219 1.17 16.03 9.94
CA SER A 219 2.31 15.18 10.33
C SER A 219 2.00 13.71 10.06
N LEU A 220 3.03 12.85 10.05
CA LEU A 220 2.86 11.39 9.97
C LEU A 220 1.92 10.88 11.08
N GLY A 221 2.14 11.31 12.33
CA GLY A 221 1.27 10.91 13.44
C GLY A 221 -0.19 11.33 13.23
N GLY A 222 -0.44 12.56 12.75
CA GLY A 222 -1.80 13.03 12.46
C GLY A 222 -2.46 12.25 11.33
N LEU A 223 -1.72 11.95 10.26
CA LEU A 223 -2.21 11.12 9.15
C LEU A 223 -2.54 9.69 9.64
N PHE A 224 -1.61 9.08 10.37
CA PHE A 224 -1.79 7.73 10.92
C PHE A 224 -2.97 7.65 11.90
N ASP A 225 -3.09 8.62 12.83
CA ASP A 225 -4.20 8.69 13.80
C ASP A 225 -5.54 8.82 13.09
N THR A 226 -5.62 9.63 12.03
CA THR A 226 -6.84 9.78 11.22
C THR A 226 -7.23 8.48 10.52
N ILE A 227 -6.28 7.77 9.92
CA ILE A 227 -6.54 6.47 9.28
C ILE A 227 -6.92 5.42 10.34
N LYS A 228 -6.30 5.45 11.51
CA LYS A 228 -6.60 4.53 12.61
C LYS A 228 -7.96 4.76 13.25
N GLY A 229 -8.34 6.02 13.40
CA GLY A 229 -9.60 6.40 14.06
C GLY A 229 -10.83 6.25 13.18
N GLY A 230 -10.70 6.29 11.87
CA GLY A 230 -11.81 6.30 10.90
C GLY A 230 -12.87 7.34 11.25
N MET A 231 -13.12 8.29 10.40
CA MET A 231 -13.97 9.49 10.54
C MET A 231 -13.41 10.56 11.50
N VAL A 232 -12.99 11.63 10.90
CA VAL A 232 -12.93 12.96 11.53
C VAL A 232 -14.29 13.60 11.47
#